data_f177de42f23ec7a5ff2d39334449269f
#
_entry.id   f177de42f23ec7a5ff2d39334449269f
#
_cell.length_a   1.000
_cell.length_b   1.000
_cell.length_c   1.000
_cell.angle_alpha   90.00
_cell.angle_beta   90.00
_cell.angle_gamma   90.00
#
_symmetry.space_group_name_H-M   'P 1'
#
loop_
_entity.id
_entity.type
_entity.pdbx_description
1 polymer ?
#
loop_
_entity_poly.entity_id
_entity_poly.type
_entity_poly.pdbx_seq_one_letter_code
_entity_poly.pdbx_strand_id
1 'polypeptide(L)'
;MCYINQRIKETGAEIVINFYELLTGLTYAFFRPAVPYVCIGHQYLFLHRDFEFPEKNFVQLWMLRFFTRMTAIRASKKLALSFRTMEQDDVHRIVVVPPLIRQEVASIQPEEGNYIHGYMVNSGFSDSVEKFHICHPEIPLKFFWDKADTEEVTKVDETLRFYQIDDIKFLNGMAGCRAYASTAGFESICEAMYLGKPVLMVPAHIEQDCNAYDAMRAGAGIISDSFDLESLLRFAGRYTPNRNFTSWVRSCERRIIFELEETMNVVIDEMYMVESFV
;
A
#
# COMPACT_ATOMS: atom_id res chain seq x y z
N MET A 1 -6.62 24.43 5.38
CA MET A 1 -5.35 25.10 5.06
C MET A 1 -4.93 26.10 6.13
N CYS A 2 -5.70 27.17 6.43
CA CYS A 2 -5.33 28.13 7.49
C CYS A 2 -5.02 27.45 8.83
N TYR A 3 -5.84 26.50 9.26
CA TYR A 3 -5.62 25.74 10.49
C TYR A 3 -4.29 24.97 10.47
N ILE A 4 -3.98 24.25 9.38
CA ILE A 4 -2.72 23.49 9.25
C ILE A 4 -1.52 24.46 9.33
N ASN A 5 -1.55 25.58 8.60
CA ASN A 5 -0.50 26.58 8.65
C ASN A 5 -0.31 27.20 10.04
N GLN A 6 -1.42 27.43 10.75
CA GLN A 6 -1.37 27.91 12.12
C GLN A 6 -0.75 26.88 13.06
N ARG A 7 -1.17 25.60 12.95
CA ARG A 7 -0.61 24.50 13.77
C ARG A 7 0.89 24.30 13.55
N ILE A 8 1.38 24.38 12.31
CA ILE A 8 2.82 24.29 12.01
C ILE A 8 3.60 25.37 12.79
N LYS A 9 3.08 26.61 12.83
CA LYS A 9 3.72 27.72 13.57
C LYS A 9 3.64 27.56 15.09
N GLU A 10 2.48 27.14 15.61
CA GLU A 10 2.23 27.04 17.07
C GLU A 10 3.01 25.88 17.71
N THR A 11 3.21 24.78 16.99
CA THR A 11 3.90 23.59 17.51
C THR A 11 5.41 23.70 17.46
N GLY A 12 5.97 24.70 16.74
CA GLY A 12 7.42 24.76 16.50
C GLY A 12 7.95 23.52 15.78
N ALA A 13 7.13 22.98 14.86
CA ALA A 13 7.50 21.76 14.14
C ALA A 13 8.78 21.95 13.32
N GLU A 14 9.72 21.02 13.42
CA GLU A 14 10.97 21.02 12.65
C GLU A 14 10.80 20.34 11.29
N ILE A 15 9.79 19.47 11.16
CA ILE A 15 9.43 18.77 9.91
C ILE A 15 7.92 18.53 9.87
N VAL A 16 7.34 18.54 8.68
CA VAL A 16 5.95 18.12 8.43
C VAL A 16 5.96 16.85 7.60
N ILE A 17 5.34 15.80 8.10
CA ILE A 17 5.17 14.53 7.38
C ILE A 17 3.73 14.45 6.87
N ASN A 18 3.59 14.12 5.60
CA ASN A 18 2.30 14.01 4.91
C ASN A 18 2.08 12.61 4.34
N PHE A 19 1.07 11.93 4.82
CA PHE A 19 0.60 10.66 4.28
C PHE A 19 -0.51 10.89 3.25
N TYR A 20 -0.13 11.43 2.09
CA TYR A 20 -0.99 11.63 0.91
C TYR A 20 -2.17 12.62 1.07
N GLU A 21 -2.10 13.54 2.05
CA GLU A 21 -3.17 14.50 2.32
C GLU A 21 -3.10 15.73 1.40
N LEU A 22 -4.16 15.97 0.63
CA LEU A 22 -4.25 17.09 -0.31
C LEU A 22 -4.18 18.46 0.38
N LEU A 23 -4.86 18.61 1.52
CA LEU A 23 -4.91 19.89 2.22
C LEU A 23 -3.53 20.35 2.72
N THR A 24 -2.65 19.41 3.05
CA THR A 24 -1.26 19.71 3.41
C THR A 24 -0.49 20.23 2.19
N GLY A 25 -0.56 19.56 1.05
CA GLY A 25 0.06 20.02 -0.20
C GLY A 25 -0.42 21.43 -0.61
N LEU A 26 -1.74 21.67 -0.55
CA LEU A 26 -2.31 22.99 -0.82
C LEU A 26 -1.88 24.05 0.21
N THR A 27 -1.69 23.68 1.48
CA THR A 27 -1.17 24.60 2.50
C THR A 27 0.23 25.08 2.12
N TYR A 28 1.12 24.18 1.69
CA TYR A 28 2.45 24.56 1.22
C TYR A 28 2.44 25.35 -0.09
N ALA A 29 1.47 25.10 -0.97
CA ALA A 29 1.29 25.88 -2.18
C ALA A 29 0.96 27.37 -1.88
N PHE A 30 0.03 27.62 -0.95
CA PHE A 30 -0.50 28.95 -0.69
C PHE A 30 0.27 29.72 0.40
N PHE A 31 0.59 29.08 1.53
CA PHE A 31 1.18 29.77 2.69
C PHE A 31 2.70 29.65 2.76
N ARG A 32 3.30 28.71 2.03
CA ARG A 32 4.76 28.50 1.95
C ARG A 32 5.43 28.48 3.32
N PRO A 33 5.04 27.59 4.25
CA PRO A 33 5.75 27.47 5.52
C PRO A 33 7.25 27.20 5.27
N ALA A 34 8.12 27.77 6.13
CA ALA A 34 9.57 27.55 6.04
C ALA A 34 9.98 26.14 6.48
N VAL A 35 9.15 25.45 7.27
CA VAL A 35 9.38 24.09 7.78
C VAL A 35 9.44 23.10 6.62
N PRO A 36 10.46 22.21 6.56
CA PRO A 36 10.56 21.19 5.52
C PRO A 36 9.36 20.23 5.55
N TYR A 37 9.02 19.73 4.38
CA TYR A 37 7.82 18.95 4.17
C TYR A 37 8.15 17.67 3.38
N VAL A 38 7.94 16.52 4.01
CA VAL A 38 8.19 15.20 3.42
C VAL A 38 6.88 14.47 3.21
N CYS A 39 6.71 13.92 2.03
CA CYS A 39 5.57 13.10 1.67
C CYS A 39 5.93 11.61 1.74
N ILE A 40 5.08 10.79 2.36
CA ILE A 40 5.24 9.32 2.44
C ILE A 40 4.00 8.66 1.86
N GLY A 41 4.17 7.74 0.92
CA GLY A 41 3.06 6.97 0.34
C GLY A 41 3.47 6.22 -0.92
N HIS A 42 2.79 5.13 -1.22
CA HIS A 42 3.05 4.34 -2.42
C HIS A 42 2.66 5.08 -3.71
N GLN A 43 1.67 5.97 -3.65
CA GLN A 43 1.22 6.75 -4.80
C GLN A 43 2.32 7.66 -5.37
N TYR A 44 3.31 8.05 -4.56
CA TYR A 44 4.43 8.86 -5.05
C TYR A 44 5.33 8.07 -6.00
N LEU A 45 5.28 6.74 -5.98
CA LEU A 45 5.97 5.89 -6.95
C LEU A 45 5.43 6.11 -8.38
N PHE A 46 4.15 6.46 -8.54
CA PHE A 46 3.54 6.79 -9.85
C PHE A 46 4.10 8.08 -10.49
N LEU A 47 4.90 8.84 -9.76
CA LEU A 47 5.62 10.00 -10.28
C LEU A 47 7.07 9.69 -10.65
N HIS A 48 7.58 8.51 -10.26
CA HIS A 48 8.95 8.09 -10.52
C HIS A 48 9.15 7.87 -12.03
N ARG A 49 10.32 8.31 -12.56
CA ARG A 49 10.63 8.24 -14.00
C ARG A 49 10.59 6.81 -14.57
N ASP A 50 11.02 5.82 -13.78
CA ASP A 50 11.14 4.42 -14.20
C ASP A 50 9.94 3.56 -13.74
N PHE A 51 8.83 4.20 -13.30
CA PHE A 51 7.63 3.46 -12.97
C PHE A 51 6.90 3.04 -14.24
N GLU A 52 6.67 1.74 -14.39
CA GLU A 52 5.94 1.17 -15.52
C GLU A 52 4.45 1.02 -15.18
N PHE A 53 3.63 1.63 -16.02
CA PHE A 53 2.17 1.60 -15.86
C PHE A 53 1.54 0.43 -16.62
N PRO A 54 0.43 -0.14 -16.13
CA PRO A 54 -0.38 -1.07 -16.91
C PRO A 54 -0.99 -0.35 -18.13
N GLU A 55 -1.31 -1.11 -19.18
CA GLU A 55 -2.05 -0.61 -20.33
C GLU A 55 -3.52 -0.35 -19.95
N LYS A 56 -3.80 0.84 -19.46
CA LYS A 56 -5.11 1.28 -18.96
C LYS A 56 -5.48 2.67 -19.49
N ASN A 57 -6.66 3.16 -19.12
CA ASN A 57 -7.18 4.45 -19.55
C ASN A 57 -6.22 5.60 -19.20
N PHE A 58 -5.68 6.24 -20.24
CA PHE A 58 -4.73 7.34 -20.12
C PHE A 58 -5.26 8.52 -19.28
N VAL A 59 -6.54 8.86 -19.41
CA VAL A 59 -7.16 9.97 -18.67
C VAL A 59 -7.16 9.68 -17.17
N GLN A 60 -7.54 8.46 -16.78
CA GLN A 60 -7.54 8.06 -15.37
C GLN A 60 -6.11 8.06 -14.78
N LEU A 61 -5.13 7.55 -15.53
CA LEU A 61 -3.72 7.61 -15.12
C LEU A 61 -3.22 9.05 -14.98
N TRP A 62 -3.58 9.92 -15.93
CA TRP A 62 -3.22 11.34 -15.86
C TRP A 62 -3.85 12.01 -14.63
N MET A 63 -5.14 11.77 -14.35
CA MET A 63 -5.84 12.31 -13.17
C MET A 63 -5.20 11.81 -11.87
N LEU A 64 -4.89 10.53 -11.76
CA LEU A 64 -4.19 9.95 -10.60
C LEU A 64 -2.84 10.64 -10.37
N ARG A 65 -2.01 10.75 -11.41
CA ARG A 65 -0.72 11.44 -11.32
C ARG A 65 -0.85 12.93 -11.03
N PHE A 66 -1.86 13.59 -11.59
CA PHE A 66 -2.13 15.00 -11.30
C PHE A 66 -2.49 15.19 -9.83
N PHE A 67 -3.43 14.40 -9.30
CA PHE A 67 -3.79 14.43 -7.88
C PHE A 67 -2.59 14.16 -6.98
N THR A 68 -1.79 13.16 -7.30
CA THR A 68 -0.57 12.83 -6.56
C THR A 68 0.41 14.01 -6.54
N ARG A 69 0.59 14.74 -7.64
CA ARG A 69 1.41 15.97 -7.65
C ARG A 69 0.84 17.05 -6.74
N MET A 70 -0.49 17.19 -6.70
CA MET A 70 -1.14 18.20 -5.86
C MET A 70 -0.92 17.93 -4.36
N THR A 71 -0.89 16.67 -3.93
CA THR A 71 -0.60 16.32 -2.52
C THR A 71 0.84 16.63 -2.12
N ALA A 72 1.77 16.74 -3.08
CA ALA A 72 3.20 16.91 -2.85
C ALA A 72 3.75 18.25 -3.38
N ILE A 73 2.89 19.27 -3.58
CA ILE A 73 3.35 20.60 -4.02
C ILE A 73 4.35 21.15 -3.01
N ARG A 74 5.57 21.49 -3.50
CA ARG A 74 6.69 22.02 -2.72
C ARG A 74 7.25 21.04 -1.66
N ALA A 75 6.96 19.75 -1.77
CA ALA A 75 7.62 18.76 -0.91
C ALA A 75 9.14 18.82 -1.08
N SER A 76 9.87 18.83 0.02
CA SER A 76 11.33 18.75 0.04
C SER A 76 11.78 17.39 -0.49
N LYS A 77 11.09 16.33 -0.09
CA LYS A 77 11.35 14.94 -0.47
C LYS A 77 10.05 14.12 -0.52
N LYS A 78 10.00 13.13 -1.39
CA LYS A 78 8.91 12.14 -1.47
C LYS A 78 9.50 10.76 -1.21
N LEU A 79 9.04 10.10 -0.15
CA LEU A 79 9.39 8.72 0.19
C LEU A 79 8.33 7.82 -0.43
N ALA A 80 8.66 7.22 -1.56
CA ALA A 80 7.77 6.35 -2.31
C ALA A 80 7.86 4.91 -1.78
N LEU A 81 6.80 4.44 -1.12
CA LEU A 81 6.71 3.05 -0.66
C LEU A 81 6.63 2.11 -1.86
N SER A 82 7.44 1.03 -1.88
CA SER A 82 7.54 0.15 -3.04
C SER A 82 7.69 -1.32 -2.66
N PHE A 83 7.15 -2.20 -3.51
CA PHE A 83 7.35 -3.66 -3.41
C PHE A 83 8.80 -4.09 -3.69
N ARG A 84 9.62 -3.23 -4.28
CA ARG A 84 11.01 -3.54 -4.69
C ARG A 84 11.91 -2.32 -4.59
N THR A 85 13.20 -2.55 -4.54
CA THR A 85 14.20 -1.48 -4.64
C THR A 85 14.20 -0.87 -6.04
N MET A 86 14.34 0.45 -6.11
CA MET A 86 14.56 1.20 -7.34
C MET A 86 15.61 2.29 -7.09
N GLU A 87 16.24 2.78 -8.16
CA GLU A 87 17.16 3.92 -8.10
C GLU A 87 16.40 5.18 -7.64
N GLN A 88 17.11 6.10 -7.02
CA GLN A 88 16.56 7.40 -6.64
C GLN A 88 16.25 8.25 -7.87
N ASP A 89 15.13 8.99 -7.84
CA ASP A 89 14.77 9.96 -8.87
C ASP A 89 14.97 11.39 -8.35
N ASP A 90 16.19 11.91 -8.53
CA ASP A 90 16.59 13.24 -8.07
C ASP A 90 15.78 14.35 -8.75
N VAL A 91 15.39 14.17 -10.01
CA VAL A 91 14.63 15.16 -10.78
C VAL A 91 13.26 15.40 -10.14
N HIS A 92 12.63 14.32 -9.68
CA HIS A 92 11.32 14.40 -9.01
C HIS A 92 11.42 14.39 -7.48
N ARG A 93 12.64 14.36 -6.91
CA ARG A 93 12.91 14.27 -5.47
C ARG A 93 12.17 13.08 -4.84
N ILE A 94 12.32 11.91 -5.45
CA ILE A 94 11.71 10.66 -5.01
C ILE A 94 12.80 9.71 -4.54
N VAL A 95 12.70 9.31 -3.28
CA VAL A 95 13.49 8.21 -2.70
C VAL A 95 12.56 7.02 -2.53
N VAL A 96 12.96 5.89 -3.09
CA VAL A 96 12.20 4.65 -2.98
C VAL A 96 12.55 3.96 -1.67
N VAL A 97 11.53 3.73 -0.85
CA VAL A 97 11.66 3.15 0.50
C VAL A 97 10.79 1.90 0.63
N PRO A 98 11.11 1.02 1.60
CA PRO A 98 10.27 -0.15 1.87
C PRO A 98 8.85 0.24 2.28
N PRO A 99 7.86 -0.64 2.06
CA PRO A 99 6.51 -0.43 2.56
C PRO A 99 6.48 -0.45 4.09
N LEU A 100 5.59 0.36 4.64
CA LEU A 100 5.20 0.28 6.05
C LEU A 100 4.23 -0.88 6.20
N ILE A 101 4.54 -1.82 7.09
CA ILE A 101 3.63 -2.89 7.48
C ILE A 101 3.30 -2.77 8.97
N ARG A 102 2.15 -3.30 9.38
CA ARG A 102 1.74 -3.31 10.78
C ARG A 102 2.73 -4.12 11.62
N GLN A 103 3.01 -3.66 12.84
CA GLN A 103 3.96 -4.32 13.74
C GLN A 103 3.50 -5.75 14.09
N GLU A 104 2.21 -5.97 14.17
CA GLU A 104 1.59 -7.26 14.40
C GLU A 104 1.98 -8.28 13.32
N VAL A 105 2.01 -7.87 12.04
CA VAL A 105 2.43 -8.72 10.92
C VAL A 105 3.87 -9.19 11.08
N ALA A 106 4.76 -8.28 11.53
CA ALA A 106 6.17 -8.61 11.72
C ALA A 106 6.40 -9.65 12.84
N SER A 107 5.45 -9.78 13.78
CA SER A 107 5.53 -10.69 14.93
C SER A 107 4.78 -12.02 14.71
N ILE A 108 3.86 -12.09 13.74
CA ILE A 108 3.11 -13.31 13.45
C ILE A 108 3.98 -14.32 12.71
N GLN A 109 3.91 -15.58 13.15
CA GLN A 109 4.50 -16.69 12.41
C GLN A 109 3.51 -17.20 11.36
N PRO A 110 3.88 -17.19 10.06
CA PRO A 110 3.00 -17.71 9.03
C PRO A 110 2.86 -19.22 9.14
N GLU A 111 1.64 -19.71 8.93
CA GLU A 111 1.31 -21.13 8.90
C GLU A 111 0.80 -21.51 7.51
N GLU A 112 0.92 -22.77 7.13
CA GLU A 112 0.39 -23.30 5.88
C GLU A 112 -0.96 -23.97 6.13
N GLY A 113 -2.03 -23.21 6.04
CA GLY A 113 -3.40 -23.71 6.18
C GLY A 113 -3.97 -24.29 4.88
N ASN A 114 -5.22 -24.74 4.96
CA ASN A 114 -5.92 -25.36 3.83
C ASN A 114 -7.02 -24.49 3.22
N TYR A 115 -7.12 -23.20 3.60
CA TYR A 115 -8.17 -22.28 3.17
C TYR A 115 -7.61 -21.11 2.35
N ILE A 116 -8.50 -20.51 1.56
CA ILE A 116 -8.23 -19.23 0.90
C ILE A 116 -8.77 -18.13 1.81
N HIS A 117 -7.93 -17.15 2.09
CA HIS A 117 -8.28 -15.90 2.75
C HIS A 117 -8.51 -14.81 1.71
N GLY A 118 -9.50 -13.95 1.89
CA GLY A 118 -9.75 -12.90 0.92
C GLY A 118 -10.27 -11.60 1.53
N TYR A 119 -10.08 -10.52 0.76
CA TYR A 119 -10.67 -9.20 1.02
C TYR A 119 -11.30 -8.64 -0.25
N MET A 120 -12.49 -8.12 -0.13
CA MET A 120 -13.17 -7.40 -1.22
C MET A 120 -13.69 -6.05 -0.73
N VAL A 121 -13.44 -5.01 -1.51
CA VAL A 121 -13.81 -3.63 -1.17
C VAL A 121 -15.33 -3.42 -1.07
N ASN A 122 -16.11 -4.29 -1.70
CA ASN A 122 -17.58 -4.31 -1.59
C ASN A 122 -18.12 -5.70 -1.93
N SER A 123 -19.39 -5.94 -1.59
CA SER A 123 -20.07 -7.23 -1.79
C SER A 123 -20.34 -7.58 -3.26
N GLY A 124 -20.17 -6.66 -4.22
CA GLY A 124 -20.39 -6.93 -5.64
C GLY A 124 -19.41 -7.94 -6.23
N PHE A 125 -18.32 -8.25 -5.54
CA PHE A 125 -17.37 -9.27 -5.94
C PHE A 125 -17.69 -10.68 -5.44
N SER A 126 -18.72 -10.87 -4.58
CA SER A 126 -19.02 -12.17 -3.96
C SER A 126 -19.46 -13.25 -4.96
N ASP A 127 -20.12 -12.86 -6.06
CA ASP A 127 -20.65 -13.81 -7.05
C ASP A 127 -19.60 -14.77 -7.61
N SER A 128 -18.37 -14.28 -7.85
CA SER A 128 -17.28 -15.13 -8.36
C SER A 128 -16.77 -16.10 -7.31
N VAL A 129 -16.74 -15.68 -6.05
CA VAL A 129 -16.35 -16.49 -4.91
C VAL A 129 -17.38 -17.59 -4.66
N GLU A 130 -18.68 -17.25 -4.70
CA GLU A 130 -19.77 -18.20 -4.53
C GLU A 130 -19.84 -19.22 -5.66
N LYS A 131 -19.63 -18.80 -6.92
CA LYS A 131 -19.53 -19.72 -8.07
C LYS A 131 -18.37 -20.70 -7.94
N PHE A 132 -17.21 -20.25 -7.51
CA PHE A 132 -16.09 -21.15 -7.21
C PHE A 132 -16.44 -22.14 -6.13
N HIS A 133 -17.07 -21.67 -5.04
CA HIS A 133 -17.47 -22.51 -3.92
C HIS A 133 -18.47 -23.61 -4.30
N ILE A 134 -19.43 -23.33 -5.19
CA ILE A 134 -20.36 -24.34 -5.70
C ILE A 134 -19.61 -25.49 -6.41
N CYS A 135 -18.53 -25.18 -7.13
CA CYS A 135 -17.71 -26.18 -7.82
C CYS A 135 -16.69 -26.89 -6.90
N HIS A 136 -16.30 -26.24 -5.81
CA HIS A 136 -15.26 -26.71 -4.87
C HIS A 136 -15.71 -26.55 -3.41
N PRO A 137 -16.79 -27.23 -3.00
CA PRO A 137 -17.34 -27.09 -1.65
C PRO A 137 -16.40 -27.60 -0.54
N GLU A 138 -15.39 -28.41 -0.89
CA GLU A 138 -14.39 -28.91 0.04
C GLU A 138 -13.30 -27.92 0.42
N ILE A 139 -13.18 -26.79 -0.32
CA ILE A 139 -12.14 -25.78 -0.09
C ILE A 139 -12.70 -24.68 0.82
N PRO A 140 -12.17 -24.52 2.06
CA PRO A 140 -12.67 -23.48 2.93
C PRO A 140 -12.29 -22.08 2.44
N LEU A 141 -13.26 -21.16 2.47
CA LEU A 141 -13.13 -19.77 2.05
C LEU A 141 -13.49 -18.83 3.20
N LYS A 142 -12.60 -17.89 3.50
CA LYS A 142 -12.77 -16.87 4.53
C LYS A 142 -12.56 -15.49 3.91
N PHE A 143 -13.63 -14.82 3.55
CA PHE A 143 -13.58 -13.52 2.91
C PHE A 143 -14.03 -12.42 3.85
N PHE A 144 -13.33 -11.29 3.81
CA PHE A 144 -13.68 -10.06 4.51
C PHE A 144 -14.23 -9.04 3.52
N TRP A 145 -15.25 -8.30 3.92
CA TRP A 145 -15.89 -7.26 3.12
C TRP A 145 -16.31 -6.06 3.94
N ASP A 146 -16.44 -4.93 3.30
CA ASP A 146 -17.10 -3.75 3.86
C ASP A 146 -18.57 -3.74 3.41
N LYS A 147 -19.41 -4.48 4.10
CA LYS A 147 -20.86 -4.52 3.87
C LYS A 147 -21.58 -4.02 5.09
N ALA A 148 -22.20 -2.84 4.96
CA ALA A 148 -23.02 -2.28 6.03
C ALA A 148 -24.23 -3.17 6.35
N ASP A 149 -24.73 -3.06 7.58
CA ASP A 149 -25.96 -3.70 8.06
C ASP A 149 -25.99 -5.24 7.94
N THR A 150 -24.84 -5.90 8.11
CA THR A 150 -24.74 -7.36 8.15
C THR A 150 -24.26 -7.85 9.50
N GLU A 151 -24.50 -9.13 9.79
CA GLU A 151 -23.90 -9.80 10.94
C GLU A 151 -22.37 -9.80 10.86
N GLU A 152 -21.69 -9.86 12.00
CA GLU A 152 -20.22 -9.95 12.08
C GLU A 152 -19.66 -11.08 11.22
N VAL A 153 -20.40 -12.20 11.12
CA VAL A 153 -20.09 -13.36 10.29
C VAL A 153 -21.32 -13.79 9.53
N THR A 154 -21.31 -13.63 8.22
CA THR A 154 -22.31 -14.20 7.31
C THR A 154 -21.87 -15.60 6.92
N LYS A 155 -22.45 -16.62 7.50
CA LYS A 155 -22.16 -18.03 7.20
C LYS A 155 -23.05 -18.49 6.04
N VAL A 156 -22.45 -18.80 4.89
CA VAL A 156 -23.16 -19.43 3.75
C VAL A 156 -23.34 -20.93 4.07
N ASP A 157 -22.25 -21.62 4.43
CA ASP A 157 -22.25 -23.00 4.91
C ASP A 157 -21.03 -23.27 5.83
N GLU A 158 -20.60 -24.54 5.96
CA GLU A 158 -19.45 -24.91 6.82
C GLU A 158 -18.10 -24.44 6.28
N THR A 159 -18.00 -24.23 4.96
CA THR A 159 -16.75 -23.95 4.26
C THR A 159 -16.70 -22.55 3.64
N LEU A 160 -17.82 -21.83 3.44
CA LEU A 160 -17.82 -20.44 2.97
C LEU A 160 -18.37 -19.50 4.03
N ARG A 161 -17.55 -18.53 4.44
CA ARG A 161 -17.91 -17.47 5.39
C ARG A 161 -17.42 -16.12 4.94
N PHE A 162 -18.26 -15.10 5.10
CA PHE A 162 -17.94 -13.70 4.94
C PHE A 162 -17.92 -13.01 6.30
N TYR A 163 -16.89 -12.20 6.54
CA TYR A 163 -16.65 -11.52 7.80
C TYR A 163 -16.72 -10.01 7.59
N GLN A 164 -17.24 -9.27 8.56
CA GLN A 164 -16.98 -7.85 8.65
C GLN A 164 -15.49 -7.60 8.96
N ILE A 165 -14.99 -6.40 8.56
CA ILE A 165 -13.59 -6.05 8.76
C ILE A 165 -13.28 -6.01 10.27
N ASP A 166 -12.28 -6.80 10.65
CA ASP A 166 -11.69 -6.86 11.98
C ASP A 166 -10.18 -7.09 11.79
N ASP A 167 -9.37 -6.14 12.23
CA ASP A 167 -7.93 -6.14 11.96
C ASP A 167 -7.21 -7.38 12.48
N ILE A 168 -7.56 -7.84 13.69
CA ILE A 168 -6.91 -8.99 14.33
C ILE A 168 -7.31 -10.28 13.62
N LYS A 169 -8.62 -10.48 13.37
CA LYS A 169 -9.12 -11.66 12.68
C LYS A 169 -8.61 -11.72 11.24
N PHE A 170 -8.54 -10.56 10.58
CA PHE A 170 -8.02 -10.45 9.23
C PHE A 170 -6.55 -10.88 9.14
N LEU A 171 -5.68 -10.34 10.00
CA LEU A 171 -4.26 -10.69 10.01
C LEU A 171 -4.01 -12.16 10.35
N ASN A 172 -4.68 -12.67 11.36
CA ASN A 172 -4.57 -14.09 11.73
C ASN A 172 -5.08 -14.99 10.59
N GLY A 173 -6.15 -14.58 9.91
CA GLY A 173 -6.67 -15.26 8.74
C GLY A 173 -5.68 -15.28 7.58
N MET A 174 -5.00 -14.15 7.33
CA MET A 174 -3.96 -14.06 6.31
C MET A 174 -2.73 -14.91 6.66
N ALA A 175 -2.26 -14.86 7.90
CA ALA A 175 -1.08 -15.60 8.34
C ALA A 175 -1.26 -17.12 8.22
N GLY A 176 -2.45 -17.62 8.52
CA GLY A 176 -2.77 -19.06 8.47
C GLY A 176 -3.33 -19.56 7.14
N CYS A 177 -3.47 -18.74 6.11
CA CYS A 177 -4.07 -19.17 4.84
C CYS A 177 -3.07 -19.90 3.92
N ARG A 178 -3.61 -20.64 2.96
CA ARG A 178 -2.85 -21.22 1.84
C ARG A 178 -2.55 -20.18 0.77
N ALA A 179 -3.49 -19.27 0.52
CA ALA A 179 -3.41 -18.24 -0.49
C ALA A 179 -4.30 -17.05 -0.14
N TYR A 180 -3.97 -15.87 -0.62
CA TYR A 180 -4.70 -14.63 -0.40
C TYR A 180 -5.29 -14.09 -1.70
N ALA A 181 -6.53 -13.59 -1.65
CA ALA A 181 -7.20 -12.96 -2.78
C ALA A 181 -7.74 -11.58 -2.37
N SER A 182 -7.48 -10.52 -3.15
CA SER A 182 -7.77 -9.14 -2.74
C SER A 182 -8.13 -8.25 -3.91
N THR A 183 -8.86 -7.18 -3.64
CA THR A 183 -9.04 -6.04 -4.56
C THR A 183 -7.82 -5.13 -4.68
N ALA A 184 -6.62 -5.66 -4.49
CA ALA A 184 -5.33 -5.03 -4.76
C ALA A 184 -5.01 -3.75 -3.96
N GLY A 185 -5.39 -3.70 -2.69
CA GLY A 185 -4.89 -2.68 -1.74
C GLY A 185 -3.40 -2.87 -1.47
N PHE A 186 -2.61 -1.78 -1.53
CA PHE A 186 -1.15 -1.83 -1.41
C PHE A 186 -0.68 -2.50 -0.12
N GLU A 187 -1.21 -2.06 1.03
CA GLU A 187 -0.80 -2.54 2.36
C GLU A 187 -1.05 -4.05 2.52
N SER A 188 -2.23 -4.52 2.16
CA SER A 188 -2.58 -5.94 2.32
C SER A 188 -1.77 -6.86 1.41
N ILE A 189 -1.38 -6.39 0.22
CA ILE A 189 -0.45 -7.12 -0.65
C ILE A 189 0.93 -7.19 0.00
N CYS A 190 1.43 -6.07 0.56
CA CYS A 190 2.72 -6.05 1.26
C CYS A 190 2.74 -7.02 2.44
N GLU A 191 1.67 -7.07 3.23
CA GLU A 191 1.53 -7.98 4.36
C GLU A 191 1.50 -9.45 3.91
N ALA A 192 0.73 -9.75 2.86
CA ALA A 192 0.68 -11.10 2.28
C ALA A 192 2.05 -11.54 1.75
N MET A 193 2.76 -10.67 1.03
CA MET A 193 4.13 -10.94 0.55
C MET A 193 5.11 -11.17 1.70
N TYR A 194 5.01 -10.37 2.78
CA TYR A 194 5.86 -10.50 3.97
C TYR A 194 5.63 -11.84 4.68
N LEU A 195 4.36 -12.28 4.75
CA LEU A 195 3.95 -13.57 5.31
C LEU A 195 4.17 -14.74 4.33
N GLY A 196 4.72 -14.48 3.15
CA GLY A 196 5.02 -15.51 2.15
C GLY A 196 3.79 -16.10 1.46
N LYS A 197 2.68 -15.36 1.38
CA LYS A 197 1.42 -15.84 0.78
C LYS A 197 1.33 -15.44 -0.69
N PRO A 198 0.98 -16.38 -1.60
CA PRO A 198 0.66 -16.06 -2.99
C PRO A 198 -0.62 -15.24 -3.06
N VAL A 199 -0.64 -14.23 -3.95
CA VAL A 199 -1.75 -13.27 -4.03
C VAL A 199 -2.46 -13.34 -5.38
N LEU A 200 -3.80 -13.38 -5.36
CA LEU A 200 -4.65 -13.01 -6.49
C LEU A 200 -5.10 -11.55 -6.32
N MET A 201 -4.83 -10.72 -7.29
CA MET A 201 -5.17 -9.31 -7.30
C MET A 201 -6.29 -9.04 -8.31
N VAL A 202 -7.40 -8.47 -7.81
CA VAL A 202 -8.60 -8.13 -8.59
C VAL A 202 -8.85 -6.63 -8.45
N PRO A 203 -8.20 -5.78 -9.27
CA PRO A 203 -8.29 -4.33 -9.13
C PRO A 203 -9.70 -3.81 -9.39
N ALA A 204 -10.20 -2.89 -8.54
CA ALA A 204 -11.50 -2.24 -8.69
C ALA A 204 -11.40 -0.82 -9.30
N HIS A 205 -10.21 -0.19 -9.28
CA HIS A 205 -9.97 1.14 -9.84
C HIS A 205 -8.49 1.34 -10.23
N ILE A 206 -8.22 2.44 -10.94
CA ILE A 206 -6.92 2.71 -11.58
C ILE A 206 -5.71 2.66 -10.65
N GLU A 207 -5.82 3.09 -9.39
CA GLU A 207 -4.72 2.99 -8.43
C GLU A 207 -4.42 1.52 -8.10
N GLN A 208 -5.46 0.71 -7.90
CA GLN A 208 -5.32 -0.73 -7.66
C GLN A 208 -4.80 -1.47 -8.90
N ASP A 209 -5.13 -1.01 -10.12
CA ASP A 209 -4.52 -1.53 -11.36
C ASP A 209 -2.99 -1.30 -11.33
N CYS A 210 -2.54 -0.10 -10.94
CA CYS A 210 -1.12 0.20 -10.84
C CYS A 210 -0.44 -0.63 -9.73
N ASN A 211 -1.07 -0.77 -8.58
CA ASN A 211 -0.56 -1.58 -7.46
C ASN A 211 -0.42 -3.05 -7.86
N ALA A 212 -1.47 -3.63 -8.46
CA ALA A 212 -1.48 -5.02 -8.90
C ALA A 212 -0.38 -5.29 -9.94
N TYR A 213 -0.23 -4.38 -10.90
CA TYR A 213 0.77 -4.50 -11.95
C TYR A 213 2.20 -4.48 -11.39
N ASP A 214 2.51 -3.54 -10.49
CA ASP A 214 3.84 -3.46 -9.85
C ASP A 214 4.08 -4.64 -8.89
N ALA A 215 3.07 -5.05 -8.12
CA ALA A 215 3.15 -6.20 -7.22
C ALA A 215 3.36 -7.53 -7.99
N MET A 216 2.69 -7.72 -9.12
CA MET A 216 2.90 -8.88 -9.99
C MET A 216 4.36 -8.94 -10.48
N ARG A 217 4.92 -7.81 -10.90
CA ARG A 217 6.32 -7.69 -11.33
C ARG A 217 7.30 -7.92 -10.18
N ALA A 218 6.90 -7.61 -8.95
CA ALA A 218 7.65 -7.93 -7.73
C ALA A 218 7.52 -9.40 -7.29
N GLY A 219 6.70 -10.20 -8.00
CA GLY A 219 6.52 -11.62 -7.71
C GLY A 219 5.49 -11.92 -6.63
N ALA A 220 4.58 -10.99 -6.31
CA ALA A 220 3.53 -11.18 -5.31
C ALA A 220 2.50 -12.26 -5.73
N GLY A 221 2.13 -12.26 -7.02
CA GLY A 221 1.03 -13.09 -7.46
C GLY A 221 0.58 -12.85 -8.89
N ILE A 222 -0.70 -13.06 -9.12
CA ILE A 222 -1.37 -12.96 -10.43
C ILE A 222 -2.47 -11.90 -10.40
N ILE A 223 -2.81 -11.35 -11.56
CA ILE A 223 -3.90 -10.40 -11.76
C ILE A 223 -5.04 -11.07 -12.50
N SER A 224 -6.28 -10.75 -12.12
CA SER A 224 -7.49 -11.19 -12.83
C SER A 224 -8.56 -10.10 -12.75
N ASP A 225 -9.54 -10.14 -13.66
CA ASP A 225 -10.72 -9.26 -13.65
C ASP A 225 -11.80 -9.73 -12.65
N SER A 226 -11.65 -10.94 -12.08
CA SER A 226 -12.55 -11.52 -11.07
C SER A 226 -11.79 -12.41 -10.11
N PHE A 227 -12.43 -12.83 -9.00
CA PHE A 227 -11.84 -13.79 -8.06
C PHE A 227 -11.74 -15.21 -8.67
N ASP A 228 -10.83 -15.37 -9.64
CA ASP A 228 -10.47 -16.69 -10.24
C ASP A 228 -9.60 -17.49 -9.24
N LEU A 229 -10.27 -18.10 -8.26
CA LEU A 229 -9.61 -18.85 -7.21
C LEU A 229 -8.98 -20.16 -7.71
N GLU A 230 -9.42 -20.69 -8.86
CA GLU A 230 -8.73 -21.85 -9.48
C GLU A 230 -7.34 -21.44 -9.97
N SER A 231 -7.23 -20.31 -10.66
CA SER A 231 -5.93 -19.78 -11.10
C SER A 231 -5.03 -19.46 -9.91
N LEU A 232 -5.59 -18.93 -8.80
CA LEU A 232 -4.85 -18.71 -7.57
C LEU A 232 -4.29 -20.03 -6.99
N LEU A 233 -5.09 -21.08 -6.92
CA LEU A 233 -4.65 -22.38 -6.41
C LEU A 233 -3.57 -23.01 -7.29
N ARG A 234 -3.71 -22.92 -8.62
CA ARG A 234 -2.66 -23.36 -9.55
C ARG A 234 -1.36 -22.57 -9.37
N PHE A 235 -1.46 -21.25 -9.16
CA PHE A 235 -0.30 -20.42 -8.89
C PHE A 235 0.32 -20.75 -7.54
N ALA A 236 -0.46 -20.92 -6.48
CA ALA A 236 0.00 -21.27 -5.14
C ALA A 236 0.83 -22.56 -5.11
N GLY A 237 0.49 -23.55 -5.94
CA GLY A 237 1.24 -24.81 -6.04
C GLY A 237 2.68 -24.66 -6.57
N ARG A 238 3.04 -23.53 -7.17
CA ARG A 238 4.39 -23.22 -7.71
C ARG A 238 5.00 -21.94 -7.14
N TYR A 239 4.30 -21.29 -6.22
CA TYR A 239 4.75 -20.03 -5.64
C TYR A 239 5.96 -20.23 -4.72
N THR A 240 6.91 -19.34 -4.84
CA THR A 240 8.06 -19.27 -3.92
C THR A 240 8.11 -17.86 -3.33
N PRO A 241 8.07 -17.72 -1.99
CA PRO A 241 8.13 -16.42 -1.33
C PRO A 241 9.39 -15.63 -1.66
N ASN A 242 9.23 -14.34 -1.92
CA ASN A 242 10.34 -13.44 -2.23
C ASN A 242 11.08 -13.02 -0.95
N ARG A 243 12.17 -13.71 -0.61
CA ARG A 243 13.00 -13.42 0.58
C ARG A 243 13.64 -12.02 0.52
N ASN A 244 13.92 -11.50 -0.66
CA ASN A 244 14.47 -10.15 -0.83
C ASN A 244 13.46 -9.10 -0.36
N PHE A 245 12.18 -9.32 -0.61
CA PHE A 245 11.11 -8.44 -0.12
C PHE A 245 11.06 -8.39 1.42
N THR A 246 11.14 -9.54 2.09
CA THR A 246 11.17 -9.57 3.56
C THR A 246 12.37 -8.79 4.14
N SER A 247 13.55 -8.94 3.53
CA SER A 247 14.74 -8.17 3.92
C SER A 247 14.60 -6.69 3.64
N TRP A 248 13.95 -6.34 2.52
CA TRP A 248 13.63 -4.97 2.15
C TRP A 248 12.72 -4.32 3.18
N VAL A 249 11.61 -4.94 3.53
CA VAL A 249 10.66 -4.47 4.55
C VAL A 249 11.33 -4.25 5.91
N ARG A 250 12.19 -5.19 6.36
CA ARG A 250 12.91 -5.07 7.63
C ARG A 250 13.85 -3.86 7.72
N SER A 251 14.22 -3.27 6.60
CA SER A 251 15.03 -2.04 6.57
C SER A 251 14.21 -0.75 6.64
N CYS A 252 12.88 -0.82 6.72
CA CYS A 252 11.96 0.29 6.56
C CYS A 252 12.21 1.41 7.58
N GLU A 253 12.16 1.10 8.87
CA GLU A 253 12.30 2.09 9.94
C GLU A 253 13.60 2.88 9.79
N ARG A 254 14.73 2.16 9.69
CA ARG A 254 16.05 2.80 9.55
C ARG A 254 16.16 3.69 8.33
N ARG A 255 15.58 3.28 7.19
CA ARG A 255 15.62 4.07 5.94
C ARG A 255 14.76 5.33 6.04
N ILE A 256 13.54 5.20 6.53
CA ILE A 256 12.65 6.34 6.66
C ILE A 256 13.22 7.36 7.65
N ILE A 257 13.69 6.92 8.83
CA ILE A 257 14.30 7.80 9.82
C ILE A 257 15.51 8.53 9.22
N PHE A 258 16.41 7.80 8.54
CA PHE A 258 17.57 8.40 7.89
C PHE A 258 17.16 9.52 6.90
N GLU A 259 16.18 9.28 6.04
CA GLU A 259 15.71 10.26 5.06
C GLU A 259 15.04 11.49 5.69
N LEU A 260 14.36 11.31 6.83
CA LEU A 260 13.77 12.41 7.58
C LEU A 260 14.86 13.26 8.26
N GLU A 261 15.83 12.64 8.93
CA GLU A 261 16.96 13.31 9.58
C GLU A 261 17.81 14.06 8.55
N GLU A 262 18.12 13.46 7.40
CA GLU A 262 18.84 14.12 6.32
C GLU A 262 18.09 15.37 5.85
N THR A 263 16.77 15.28 5.70
CA THR A 263 15.95 16.42 5.24
C THR A 263 15.96 17.57 6.27
N MET A 264 15.95 17.27 7.57
CA MET A 264 16.04 18.29 8.62
C MET A 264 17.43 18.95 8.65
N ASN A 265 18.50 18.17 8.53
CA ASN A 265 19.87 18.67 8.57
C ASN A 265 20.19 19.62 7.39
N VAL A 266 19.74 19.28 6.16
CA VAL A 266 19.92 20.15 4.99
C VAL A 266 19.31 21.55 5.22
N VAL A 267 18.13 21.62 5.83
CA VAL A 267 17.47 22.91 6.10
C VAL A 267 18.22 23.71 7.18
N ILE A 268 18.74 23.03 8.19
CA ILE A 268 19.58 23.67 9.24
C ILE A 268 20.83 24.27 8.61
N ASP A 269 21.54 23.54 7.78
CA ASP A 269 22.76 24.03 7.09
C ASP A 269 22.46 25.23 6.18
N GLU A 270 21.37 25.19 5.43
CA GLU A 270 20.94 26.32 4.59
C GLU A 270 20.63 27.58 5.45
N MET A 271 20.01 27.44 6.63
CA MET A 271 19.73 28.54 7.53
C MET A 271 21.02 29.17 8.08
N TYR A 272 22.00 28.36 8.53
CA TYR A 272 23.28 28.86 9.02
C TYR A 272 24.10 29.55 7.94
N MET A 273 24.04 29.05 6.70
CA MET A 273 24.72 29.70 5.57
C MET A 273 24.14 31.08 5.25
N VAL A 274 22.83 31.25 5.37
CA VAL A 274 22.18 32.57 5.12
C VAL A 274 22.54 33.56 6.25
N GLU A 275 22.61 33.14 7.51
CA GLU A 275 23.00 33.99 8.62
C GLU A 275 24.47 34.42 8.59
N SER A 276 25.35 33.63 7.97
CA SER A 276 26.77 33.94 7.83
C SER A 276 27.09 34.98 6.75
N PHE A 277 26.10 35.36 5.92
CA PHE A 277 26.22 36.37 4.85
C PHE A 277 25.52 37.70 5.20
N VAL A 278 24.97 37.86 6.39
CA VAL A 278 24.37 39.09 6.93
C VAL A 278 25.29 39.67 8.00
#